data_07cccbc0b225c10c41d6a8943fd2e171
#
_entry.id   07cccbc0b225c10c41d6a8943fd2e171
#
_cell.length_a   1.000
_cell.length_b   1.000
_cell.length_c   1.000
_cell.angle_alpha   90.00
_cell.angle_beta   90.00
_cell.angle_gamma   90.00
#
_symmetry.space_group_name_H-M   'P 1'
#
loop_
_entity.id
_entity.type
_entity.pdbx_description
1 polymer ?
#
loop_
_entity_poly.entity_id
_entity_poly.type
_entity_poly.pdbx_seq_one_letter_code
_entity_poly.pdbx_strand_id
1 'polypeptide(L)'
;MQKVTLPSSVTTLDRFAFEGMTAIQELVIETESVPTLGSSVCTNMAAGSKITVKNDEVAKAFEQQDWYTYYTPENTSVTVSGSQAAQAVEAAFSIAAEQDLQGDSIVYNIYADSAANVNTVIFTLSMDASQVEEGSLSIADSTLFDISNAKWETEGGKLTLTAYLGKTGNVVGNTILEKTEIATVTVPVREGVSGTVAASLASVSCAGVTNIEEEAKDGTATITPPGTAEFLIANYDVNNDGAVDIVDITEAQRYYQSDEESADWETAQKMDVNGDKMIDIQDYIEIFNHLDAA
;
A
#
# COMPACT_ATOMS: atom_id res chain seq x y z
N MET A 1 -39.69 10.10 12.27
CA MET A 1 -38.37 10.54 12.80
C MET A 1 -38.09 11.89 12.18
N GLN A 2 -37.98 12.94 12.98
CA GLN A 2 -37.57 14.24 12.46
C GLN A 2 -36.05 14.40 12.71
N LYS A 3 -35.33 14.59 11.63
CA LYS A 3 -33.90 14.79 11.60
C LYS A 3 -33.59 16.20 11.12
N VAL A 4 -32.72 16.91 11.82
CA VAL A 4 -32.18 18.21 11.40
C VAL A 4 -30.70 18.08 11.16
N THR A 5 -30.21 18.57 10.03
CA THR A 5 -28.81 18.57 9.70
C THR A 5 -28.29 20.00 9.61
N LEU A 6 -27.21 20.29 10.35
CA LEU A 6 -26.50 21.56 10.31
C LEU A 6 -25.23 21.35 9.44
N PRO A 7 -25.06 22.16 8.39
CA PRO A 7 -23.91 22.03 7.50
C PRO A 7 -22.62 22.43 8.19
N SER A 8 -21.49 22.01 7.60
CA SER A 8 -20.14 22.27 8.10
C SER A 8 -19.76 23.76 8.24
N SER A 9 -20.51 24.64 7.60
CA SER A 9 -20.35 26.11 7.70
C SER A 9 -20.89 26.75 8.97
N VAL A 10 -21.62 25.98 9.80
CA VAL A 10 -22.18 26.50 11.07
C VAL A 10 -21.06 26.61 12.10
N THR A 11 -20.73 27.83 12.51
CA THR A 11 -19.68 28.09 13.52
C THR A 11 -20.22 28.41 14.89
N THR A 12 -21.52 28.71 15.00
CA THR A 12 -22.15 29.10 16.25
C THR A 12 -23.58 28.54 16.33
N LEU A 13 -23.93 27.98 17.46
CA LEU A 13 -25.32 27.68 17.88
C LEU A 13 -25.69 28.62 19.01
N ASP A 14 -26.51 29.58 18.70
CA ASP A 14 -26.84 30.62 19.65
C ASP A 14 -27.77 30.10 20.76
N ARG A 15 -27.98 30.91 21.77
CA ARG A 15 -28.81 30.61 22.94
C ARG A 15 -30.21 30.15 22.51
N PHE A 16 -30.67 29.03 23.09
CA PHE A 16 -32.00 28.45 22.84
C PHE A 16 -32.24 27.93 21.41
N ALA A 17 -31.19 27.72 20.58
CA ALA A 17 -31.33 27.38 19.16
C ALA A 17 -32.26 26.18 18.89
N PHE A 18 -32.26 25.18 19.73
CA PHE A 18 -33.13 23.98 19.63
C PHE A 18 -33.99 23.75 20.88
N GLU A 19 -34.18 24.77 21.71
CA GLU A 19 -35.01 24.64 22.91
C GLU A 19 -36.45 24.24 22.59
N GLY A 20 -36.95 23.26 23.33
CA GLY A 20 -38.35 22.82 23.22
C GLY A 20 -38.70 22.11 21.91
N MET A 21 -37.72 21.75 21.09
CA MET A 21 -37.98 21.02 19.85
C MET A 21 -38.23 19.52 20.11
N THR A 22 -39.40 19.22 20.69
CA THR A 22 -39.82 17.87 21.09
C THR A 22 -40.04 16.90 19.92
N ALA A 23 -40.08 17.40 18.68
CA ALA A 23 -40.26 16.58 17.49
C ALA A 23 -38.92 16.13 16.86
N ILE A 24 -37.80 16.76 17.22
CA ILE A 24 -36.49 16.38 16.73
C ILE A 24 -35.99 15.16 17.49
N GLN A 25 -35.69 14.09 16.76
CA GLN A 25 -35.09 12.85 17.31
C GLN A 25 -33.60 12.73 16.99
N GLU A 26 -33.13 13.39 15.94
CA GLU A 26 -31.72 13.42 15.57
C GLU A 26 -31.31 14.82 15.10
N LEU A 27 -30.30 15.40 15.74
CA LEU A 27 -29.59 16.60 15.30
C LEU A 27 -28.22 16.20 14.79
N VAL A 28 -27.96 16.37 13.49
CA VAL A 28 -26.66 16.11 12.87
C VAL A 28 -25.92 17.43 12.72
N ILE A 29 -24.66 17.46 13.18
CA ILE A 29 -23.78 18.62 13.12
C ILE A 29 -22.53 18.21 12.33
N GLU A 30 -22.43 18.67 11.08
CA GLU A 30 -21.37 18.29 10.13
C GLU A 30 -20.09 19.15 10.24
N THR A 31 -19.90 19.85 11.34
CA THR A 31 -18.74 20.73 11.56
C THR A 31 -17.48 19.93 11.91
N GLU A 32 -16.32 20.45 11.51
CA GLU A 32 -15.00 19.84 11.82
C GLU A 32 -14.60 19.98 13.29
N SER A 33 -15.22 20.91 14.00
CA SER A 33 -15.01 21.19 15.42
C SER A 33 -16.32 21.55 16.07
N VAL A 34 -16.38 21.53 17.40
CA VAL A 34 -17.55 21.95 18.13
C VAL A 34 -17.85 23.43 17.83
N PRO A 35 -19.07 23.76 17.36
CA PRO A 35 -19.47 25.15 17.21
C PRO A 35 -19.44 25.88 18.56
N THR A 36 -19.32 27.18 18.55
CA THR A 36 -19.53 27.98 19.77
C THR A 36 -20.97 27.78 20.23
N LEU A 37 -21.18 27.29 21.46
CA LEU A 37 -22.46 26.95 22.00
C LEU A 37 -22.95 28.06 22.94
N GLY A 38 -24.11 28.57 22.64
CA GLY A 38 -24.88 29.43 23.59
C GLY A 38 -25.46 28.62 24.74
N SER A 39 -26.01 29.28 25.73
CA SER A 39 -26.72 28.61 26.83
C SER A 39 -28.01 27.97 26.36
N SER A 40 -28.38 26.82 26.93
CA SER A 40 -29.69 26.17 26.71
C SER A 40 -29.96 25.77 25.24
N VAL A 41 -28.92 25.47 24.46
CA VAL A 41 -29.04 25.15 23.02
C VAL A 41 -30.01 24.01 22.76
N CYS A 42 -29.93 22.92 23.54
CA CYS A 42 -30.75 21.72 23.36
C CYS A 42 -31.70 21.42 24.52
N THR A 43 -32.06 22.41 25.29
CA THR A 43 -32.97 22.25 26.45
C THR A 43 -34.34 21.79 25.99
N ASN A 44 -34.91 20.78 26.69
CA ASN A 44 -36.23 20.24 26.39
C ASN A 44 -36.40 19.64 24.98
N MET A 45 -35.37 19.11 24.40
CA MET A 45 -35.48 18.20 23.24
C MET A 45 -36.22 16.90 23.65
N ALA A 46 -36.73 16.15 22.69
CA ALA A 46 -37.42 14.89 22.96
C ALA A 46 -36.53 13.91 23.75
N ALA A 47 -37.13 13.14 24.66
CA ALA A 47 -36.43 12.09 25.37
C ALA A 47 -35.82 11.05 24.39
N GLY A 48 -34.57 10.73 24.55
CA GLY A 48 -33.82 9.80 23.64
C GLY A 48 -33.38 10.41 22.31
N SER A 49 -33.44 11.76 22.19
CA SER A 49 -32.86 12.46 21.04
C SER A 49 -31.34 12.19 20.95
N LYS A 50 -30.82 12.15 19.72
CA LYS A 50 -29.39 11.98 19.44
C LYS A 50 -28.83 13.26 18.85
N ILE A 51 -27.60 13.59 19.27
CA ILE A 51 -26.76 14.57 18.58
C ILE A 51 -25.65 13.75 17.89
N THR A 52 -25.65 13.77 16.58
CA THR A 52 -24.65 13.11 15.77
C THR A 52 -23.68 14.15 15.24
N VAL A 53 -22.42 14.04 15.57
CA VAL A 53 -21.33 14.92 15.14
C VAL A 53 -20.41 14.19 14.21
N LYS A 54 -19.45 14.89 13.58
CA LYS A 54 -18.61 14.32 12.51
C LYS A 54 -17.79 13.10 12.94
N ASN A 55 -17.21 13.13 14.14
CA ASN A 55 -16.39 12.05 14.68
C ASN A 55 -16.40 12.03 16.21
N ASP A 56 -15.79 11.03 16.81
CA ASP A 56 -15.75 10.83 18.25
C ASP A 56 -14.94 11.91 18.98
N GLU A 57 -13.93 12.50 18.34
CA GLU A 57 -13.16 13.61 18.89
C GLU A 57 -14.03 14.85 19.06
N VAL A 58 -14.82 15.19 18.04
CA VAL A 58 -15.82 16.26 18.12
C VAL A 58 -16.89 15.89 19.13
N ALA A 59 -17.31 14.62 19.25
CA ALA A 59 -18.28 14.19 20.25
C ALA A 59 -17.77 14.43 21.68
N LYS A 60 -16.54 14.03 21.99
CA LYS A 60 -15.91 14.29 23.30
C LYS A 60 -15.77 15.77 23.61
N ALA A 61 -15.33 16.55 22.61
CA ALA A 61 -15.23 18.00 22.78
C ALA A 61 -16.61 18.65 23.00
N PHE A 62 -17.66 18.08 22.41
CA PHE A 62 -19.03 18.50 22.62
C PHE A 62 -19.52 18.19 24.04
N GLU A 63 -19.23 16.98 24.56
CA GLU A 63 -19.57 16.56 25.92
C GLU A 63 -18.85 17.37 27.00
N GLN A 64 -17.69 17.90 26.71
CA GLN A 64 -16.91 18.74 27.63
C GLN A 64 -17.43 20.18 27.77
N GLN A 65 -18.39 20.58 26.95
CA GLN A 65 -18.97 21.91 27.04
C GLN A 65 -19.97 22.01 28.22
N ASP A 66 -19.96 23.13 28.92
CA ASP A 66 -20.80 23.36 30.11
C ASP A 66 -22.31 23.16 29.85
N TRP A 67 -22.78 23.40 28.62
CA TRP A 67 -24.18 23.21 28.26
C TRP A 67 -24.67 21.77 28.43
N TYR A 68 -23.80 20.77 28.19
CA TYR A 68 -24.14 19.35 28.31
C TYR A 68 -24.42 18.97 29.77
N THR A 69 -23.64 19.54 30.69
CA THR A 69 -23.74 19.27 32.12
C THR A 69 -24.95 19.95 32.78
N TYR A 70 -25.36 21.13 32.29
CA TYR A 70 -26.38 21.95 32.93
C TYR A 70 -27.81 21.74 32.41
N TYR A 71 -28.00 21.16 31.21
CA TYR A 71 -29.27 21.23 30.49
C TYR A 71 -29.80 19.90 29.96
N THR A 72 -29.24 18.79 30.35
CA THR A 72 -29.91 17.49 30.18
C THR A 72 -30.93 17.35 31.29
N PRO A 73 -32.25 17.40 31.01
CA PRO A 73 -33.26 17.11 32.03
C PRO A 73 -32.99 15.71 32.61
N GLU A 74 -33.19 15.50 33.90
CA GLU A 74 -32.90 14.24 34.62
C GLU A 74 -33.51 12.98 33.98
N ASN A 75 -34.38 13.13 32.98
CA ASN A 75 -35.07 12.06 32.27
C ASN A 75 -34.84 12.04 30.74
N THR A 76 -33.99 12.89 30.17
CA THR A 76 -33.68 12.88 28.73
C THR A 76 -32.22 12.54 28.50
N SER A 77 -31.96 11.31 28.09
CA SER A 77 -30.62 10.93 27.62
C SER A 77 -30.42 11.48 26.20
N VAL A 78 -29.89 12.69 26.09
CA VAL A 78 -29.29 13.14 24.82
C VAL A 78 -27.93 12.48 24.73
N THR A 79 -27.76 11.61 23.77
CA THR A 79 -26.47 10.98 23.50
C THR A 79 -25.77 11.72 22.37
N VAL A 80 -24.49 12.09 22.58
CA VAL A 80 -23.63 12.60 21.54
C VAL A 80 -22.81 11.44 21.00
N SER A 81 -22.80 11.26 19.71
CA SER A 81 -22.00 10.21 19.06
C SER A 81 -21.38 10.73 17.78
N GLY A 82 -20.20 10.27 17.47
CA GLY A 82 -19.59 10.51 16.17
C GLY A 82 -20.40 9.85 15.05
N SER A 83 -20.54 10.52 13.92
CA SER A 83 -21.25 10.00 12.75
C SER A 83 -20.37 9.11 11.87
N GLN A 84 -19.11 8.96 12.19
CA GLN A 84 -18.25 8.12 11.37
C GLN A 84 -18.79 6.69 11.41
N ALA A 85 -19.28 6.24 10.25
CA ALA A 85 -19.20 4.84 9.93
C ALA A 85 -17.76 4.42 10.26
N ALA A 86 -17.59 3.32 11.00
CA ALA A 86 -16.28 2.83 11.40
C ALA A 86 -15.33 3.00 10.20
N GLN A 87 -14.33 3.85 10.35
CA GLN A 87 -13.42 4.13 9.24
C GLN A 87 -12.82 2.79 8.86
N ALA A 88 -12.94 2.43 7.60
CA ALA A 88 -12.38 1.18 7.11
C ALA A 88 -10.87 1.22 7.29
N VAL A 89 -10.29 0.13 7.71
CA VAL A 89 -8.86 -0.16 7.56
C VAL A 89 -8.75 -0.94 6.28
N GLU A 90 -8.19 -0.33 5.26
CA GLU A 90 -8.08 -0.96 3.93
C GLU A 90 -6.84 -0.49 3.18
N ALA A 91 -6.29 -1.34 2.33
CA ALA A 91 -5.20 -0.99 1.44
C ALA A 91 -5.17 -1.87 0.19
N ALA A 92 -4.62 -1.29 -0.89
CA ALA A 92 -4.25 -2.01 -2.09
C ALA A 92 -2.74 -1.93 -2.30
N PHE A 93 -2.13 -3.04 -2.71
CA PHE A 93 -0.68 -3.16 -2.85
C PHE A 93 -0.28 -3.67 -4.22
N SER A 94 0.86 -3.22 -4.70
CA SER A 94 1.48 -3.70 -5.93
C SER A 94 2.99 -3.88 -5.76
N ILE A 95 3.60 -4.57 -6.72
CA ILE A 95 5.04 -4.82 -6.80
C ILE A 95 5.57 -4.41 -8.17
N ALA A 96 6.80 -3.89 -8.21
CA ALA A 96 7.56 -3.68 -9.43
C ALA A 96 9.03 -4.06 -9.22
N ALA A 97 9.71 -4.47 -10.27
CA ALA A 97 11.17 -4.60 -10.29
C ALA A 97 11.79 -3.30 -10.82
N GLU A 98 12.96 -2.93 -10.31
CA GLU A 98 13.79 -1.90 -10.96
C GLU A 98 14.28 -2.42 -12.32
N GLN A 99 14.61 -1.52 -13.24
CA GLN A 99 15.04 -1.89 -14.59
C GLN A 99 16.49 -2.38 -14.66
N ASP A 100 17.30 -1.94 -13.69
CA ASP A 100 18.74 -2.25 -13.66
C ASP A 100 19.09 -3.05 -12.41
N LEU A 101 20.08 -3.96 -12.53
CA LEU A 101 20.66 -4.65 -11.39
C LEU A 101 21.41 -3.65 -10.50
N GLN A 102 21.28 -3.84 -9.19
CA GLN A 102 22.08 -3.15 -8.18
C GLN A 102 23.27 -4.07 -7.78
N GLY A 103 24.36 -4.01 -8.55
CA GLY A 103 25.42 -5.03 -8.49
C GLY A 103 24.89 -6.38 -8.96
N ASP A 104 25.00 -7.42 -8.12
CA ASP A 104 24.48 -8.75 -8.40
C ASP A 104 23.06 -8.99 -7.87
N SER A 105 22.30 -7.93 -7.61
CA SER A 105 21.01 -8.04 -6.93
C SER A 105 19.89 -7.38 -7.72
N ILE A 106 18.72 -8.01 -7.68
CA ILE A 106 17.47 -7.42 -8.18
C ILE A 106 16.80 -6.67 -7.02
N VAL A 107 16.27 -5.49 -7.32
CA VAL A 107 15.49 -4.66 -6.40
C VAL A 107 14.02 -4.73 -6.77
N TYR A 108 13.20 -5.19 -5.81
CA TYR A 108 11.75 -5.19 -5.93
C TYR A 108 11.16 -4.13 -5.01
N ASN A 109 10.39 -3.21 -5.57
CA ASN A 109 9.71 -2.14 -4.86
C ASN A 109 8.27 -2.52 -4.56
N ILE A 110 7.88 -2.42 -3.31
CA ILE A 110 6.51 -2.68 -2.83
C ILE A 110 5.82 -1.35 -2.64
N TYR A 111 4.67 -1.22 -3.27
CA TYR A 111 3.86 -0.01 -3.23
C TYR A 111 2.55 -0.24 -2.48
N ALA A 112 2.13 0.76 -1.72
CA ALA A 112 0.73 0.94 -1.40
C ALA A 112 0.11 1.82 -2.50
N ASP A 113 -0.78 1.26 -3.29
CA ASP A 113 -1.50 2.00 -4.33
C ASP A 113 -2.56 2.90 -3.71
N SER A 114 -3.11 2.48 -2.58
CA SER A 114 -3.95 3.27 -1.68
C SER A 114 -3.95 2.65 -0.28
N ALA A 115 -4.16 3.46 0.74
CA ALA A 115 -4.38 2.97 2.09
C ALA A 115 -5.27 3.94 2.89
N ALA A 116 -6.08 3.39 3.79
CA ALA A 116 -6.85 4.14 4.77
C ALA A 116 -6.65 3.54 6.17
N ASN A 117 -6.16 4.37 7.10
CA ASN A 117 -5.97 4.04 8.52
C ASN A 117 -5.05 2.84 8.80
N VAL A 118 -4.00 2.63 8.00
CA VAL A 118 -3.11 1.48 8.09
C VAL A 118 -1.86 1.79 8.91
N ASN A 119 -1.60 1.00 9.97
CA ASN A 119 -0.39 1.08 10.80
C ASN A 119 0.53 -0.11 10.60
N THR A 120 -0.01 -1.22 10.11
CA THR A 120 0.72 -2.48 9.97
C THR A 120 0.41 -3.09 8.61
N VAL A 121 1.45 -3.56 7.94
CA VAL A 121 1.37 -4.34 6.71
C VAL A 121 2.19 -5.60 6.88
N ILE A 122 1.63 -6.74 6.50
CA ILE A 122 2.36 -8.00 6.36
C ILE A 122 2.18 -8.44 4.91
N PHE A 123 3.30 -8.71 4.24
CA PHE A 123 3.26 -9.23 2.88
C PHE A 123 4.20 -10.43 2.73
N THR A 124 3.89 -11.28 1.76
CA THR A 124 4.71 -12.44 1.41
C THR A 124 5.11 -12.36 -0.04
N LEU A 125 6.43 -12.39 -0.31
CA LEU A 125 6.98 -12.57 -1.66
C LEU A 125 7.37 -14.02 -1.86
N SER A 126 7.14 -14.54 -3.07
CA SER A 126 7.56 -15.87 -3.48
C SER A 126 8.38 -15.79 -4.77
N MET A 127 9.54 -16.42 -4.77
CA MET A 127 10.53 -16.43 -5.85
C MET A 127 11.05 -17.85 -6.07
N ASP A 128 11.74 -18.10 -7.17
CA ASP A 128 12.42 -19.38 -7.42
C ASP A 128 13.74 -19.42 -6.64
N ALA A 129 13.86 -20.36 -5.70
CA ALA A 129 15.06 -20.53 -4.88
C ALA A 129 16.31 -20.99 -5.68
N SER A 130 16.14 -21.45 -6.92
CA SER A 130 17.25 -21.77 -7.80
C SER A 130 17.87 -20.54 -8.46
N GLN A 131 17.15 -19.41 -8.50
CA GLN A 131 17.56 -18.19 -9.18
C GLN A 131 18.11 -17.13 -8.22
N VAL A 132 17.60 -17.06 -6.99
CA VAL A 132 17.96 -15.99 -6.04
C VAL A 132 18.33 -16.53 -4.68
N GLU A 133 18.98 -15.69 -3.86
CA GLU A 133 19.34 -15.97 -2.47
C GLU A 133 18.53 -15.09 -1.53
N GLU A 134 18.59 -15.40 -0.22
CA GLU A 134 18.03 -14.56 0.81
C GLU A 134 18.64 -13.16 0.76
N GLY A 135 17.79 -12.16 0.76
CA GLY A 135 18.20 -10.77 0.61
C GLY A 135 17.91 -9.89 1.83
N SER A 136 17.63 -8.65 1.57
CA SER A 136 17.33 -7.64 2.59
C SER A 136 15.99 -6.95 2.34
N LEU A 137 15.39 -6.46 3.43
CA LEU A 137 14.20 -5.61 3.43
C LEU A 137 14.58 -4.25 3.99
N SER A 138 14.18 -3.18 3.32
CA SER A 138 14.26 -1.82 3.84
C SER A 138 12.93 -1.08 3.72
N ILE A 139 12.69 -0.15 4.63
CA ILE A 139 11.54 0.75 4.59
C ILE A 139 11.89 1.88 3.64
N ALA A 140 11.00 2.17 2.67
CA ALA A 140 11.19 3.26 1.72
C ALA A 140 10.89 4.63 2.34
N ASP A 141 9.84 4.72 3.17
CA ASP A 141 9.44 5.95 3.85
C ASP A 141 9.22 5.73 5.36
N SER A 142 10.17 6.20 6.17
CA SER A 142 10.12 6.12 7.62
C SER A 142 9.03 6.99 8.27
N THR A 143 8.41 7.89 7.51
CA THR A 143 7.27 8.65 8.00
C THR A 143 5.99 7.82 7.99
N LEU A 144 5.89 6.85 7.09
CA LEU A 144 4.78 5.91 7.00
C LEU A 144 4.95 4.71 7.94
N PHE A 145 6.11 4.05 7.87
CA PHE A 145 6.46 2.90 8.69
C PHE A 145 7.87 3.09 9.26
N ASP A 146 8.09 2.73 10.51
CA ASP A 146 9.38 2.93 11.20
C ASP A 146 9.91 1.65 11.87
N ILE A 147 9.18 0.55 11.73
CA ILE A 147 9.62 -0.80 12.13
C ILE A 147 9.47 -1.75 10.95
N SER A 148 10.49 -2.55 10.70
CA SER A 148 10.40 -3.68 9.76
C SER A 148 11.00 -4.95 10.36
N ASN A 149 10.50 -6.10 9.88
CA ASN A 149 11.08 -7.41 10.14
C ASN A 149 10.93 -8.27 8.90
N ALA A 150 11.90 -9.14 8.65
CA ALA A 150 11.93 -10.05 7.52
C ALA A 150 12.24 -11.47 7.98
N LYS A 151 11.47 -12.43 7.49
CA LYS A 151 11.71 -13.85 7.69
C LYS A 151 11.78 -14.54 6.33
N TRP A 152 12.90 -15.19 6.07
CA TRP A 152 13.13 -15.95 4.85
C TRP A 152 12.96 -17.45 5.12
N GLU A 153 12.35 -18.15 4.19
CA GLU A 153 12.16 -19.61 4.25
C GLU A 153 12.27 -20.19 2.83
N THR A 154 12.97 -21.32 2.71
CA THR A 154 13.05 -22.08 1.47
C THR A 154 12.33 -23.40 1.63
N GLU A 155 11.29 -23.63 0.84
CA GLU A 155 10.53 -24.87 0.81
C GLU A 155 10.06 -25.20 -0.61
N GLY A 156 10.19 -26.47 -1.00
CA GLY A 156 9.68 -26.94 -2.29
C GLY A 156 10.25 -26.24 -3.52
N GLY A 157 11.48 -25.75 -3.46
CA GLY A 157 12.12 -24.99 -4.55
C GLY A 157 11.72 -23.52 -4.61
N LYS A 158 10.93 -23.02 -3.66
CA LYS A 158 10.58 -21.61 -3.54
C LYS A 158 11.30 -20.95 -2.38
N LEU A 159 11.81 -19.75 -2.62
CA LEU A 159 12.28 -18.83 -1.60
C LEU A 159 11.14 -17.87 -1.27
N THR A 160 10.76 -17.83 0.00
CA THR A 160 9.65 -17.00 0.49
C THR A 160 10.16 -16.00 1.50
N LEU A 161 9.85 -14.72 1.30
CA LEU A 161 10.00 -13.66 2.28
C LEU A 161 8.65 -13.38 2.90
N THR A 162 8.54 -13.49 4.24
CA THR A 162 7.44 -12.89 5.00
C THR A 162 7.95 -11.62 5.66
N ALA A 163 7.43 -10.48 5.23
CA ALA A 163 7.82 -9.16 5.69
C ALA A 163 6.74 -8.52 6.55
N TYR A 164 7.16 -7.82 7.59
CA TYR A 164 6.34 -7.01 8.47
C TYR A 164 6.81 -5.56 8.39
N LEU A 165 5.88 -4.64 8.19
CA LEU A 165 6.08 -3.20 8.33
C LEU A 165 5.12 -2.68 9.39
N GLY A 166 5.59 -1.82 10.29
CA GLY A 166 4.80 -1.26 11.36
C GLY A 166 5.11 0.20 11.64
N LYS A 167 4.16 0.91 12.24
CA LYS A 167 4.32 2.25 12.78
C LYS A 167 4.33 2.22 14.28
N THR A 168 5.36 2.79 14.90
CA THR A 168 5.44 2.89 16.37
C THR A 168 4.50 3.94 16.93
N GLY A 169 4.07 3.71 18.18
CA GLY A 169 3.23 4.64 18.92
C GLY A 169 1.73 4.39 18.72
N ASN A 170 0.95 5.04 19.57
CA ASN A 170 -0.51 5.01 19.49
C ASN A 170 -0.97 6.17 18.59
N VAL A 171 -0.92 5.96 17.28
CA VAL A 171 -1.24 6.96 16.27
C VAL A 171 -2.33 6.43 15.34
N VAL A 172 -3.17 7.34 14.82
CA VAL A 172 -4.10 7.00 13.75
C VAL A 172 -3.32 6.48 12.55
N GLY A 173 -3.86 5.48 11.87
CA GLY A 173 -3.19 4.83 10.75
C GLY A 173 -2.95 5.76 9.55
N ASN A 174 -1.99 5.39 8.75
CA ASN A 174 -1.63 6.12 7.55
C ASN A 174 -2.78 6.11 6.54
N THR A 175 -2.96 7.24 5.86
CA THR A 175 -3.84 7.36 4.68
C THR A 175 -2.97 7.71 3.48
N ILE A 176 -3.01 6.87 2.45
CA ILE A 176 -2.24 7.00 1.22
C ILE A 176 -3.26 7.14 0.07
N LEU A 177 -3.22 8.28 -0.61
CA LEU A 177 -4.15 8.62 -1.70
C LEU A 177 -3.56 8.41 -3.09
N GLU A 178 -2.23 8.30 -3.17
CA GLU A 178 -1.48 8.10 -4.41
C GLU A 178 -0.49 6.96 -4.22
N LYS A 179 -0.21 6.22 -5.27
CA LYS A 179 0.75 5.11 -5.25
C LYS A 179 2.08 5.55 -4.62
N THR A 180 2.42 4.96 -3.50
CA THR A 180 3.58 5.31 -2.69
C THR A 180 4.40 4.06 -2.40
N GLU A 181 5.71 4.14 -2.60
CA GLU A 181 6.63 3.08 -2.23
C GLU A 181 6.73 2.97 -0.71
N ILE A 182 6.53 1.77 -0.18
CA ILE A 182 6.55 1.51 1.27
C ILE A 182 7.72 0.65 1.71
N ALA A 183 8.24 -0.18 0.82
CA ALA A 183 9.38 -1.04 1.10
C ALA A 183 10.15 -1.40 -0.17
N THR A 184 11.43 -1.70 0.02
CA THR A 184 12.33 -2.23 -0.99
C THR A 184 12.84 -3.59 -0.53
N VAL A 185 12.80 -4.57 -1.41
CA VAL A 185 13.36 -5.92 -1.19
C VAL A 185 14.47 -6.15 -2.19
N THR A 186 15.70 -6.26 -1.71
CA THR A 186 16.88 -6.51 -2.53
C THR A 186 17.28 -7.97 -2.40
N VAL A 187 17.33 -8.71 -3.51
CA VAL A 187 17.66 -10.14 -3.52
C VAL A 187 18.87 -10.40 -4.41
N PRO A 188 19.93 -11.03 -3.87
CA PRO A 188 21.06 -11.44 -4.69
C PRO A 188 20.67 -12.52 -5.70
N VAL A 189 21.17 -12.40 -6.90
CA VAL A 189 21.00 -13.39 -7.98
C VAL A 189 22.10 -14.43 -7.84
N ARG A 190 21.75 -15.70 -8.03
CA ARG A 190 22.75 -16.77 -8.03
C ARG A 190 23.64 -16.70 -9.26
N GLU A 191 24.90 -17.09 -9.10
CA GLU A 191 25.86 -17.17 -10.20
C GLU A 191 25.33 -18.06 -11.35
N GLY A 192 25.46 -17.58 -12.55
CA GLY A 192 25.06 -18.29 -13.78
C GLY A 192 23.56 -18.26 -14.08
N VAL A 193 22.78 -17.48 -13.34
CA VAL A 193 21.35 -17.28 -13.65
C VAL A 193 21.22 -16.30 -14.80
N SER A 194 20.41 -16.67 -15.80
CA SER A 194 19.98 -15.82 -16.90
C SER A 194 18.50 -16.05 -17.19
N GLY A 195 17.89 -15.15 -17.96
CA GLY A 195 16.47 -15.17 -18.26
C GLY A 195 15.62 -14.47 -17.21
N THR A 196 14.32 -14.69 -17.23
CA THR A 196 13.38 -14.00 -16.37
C THR A 196 13.45 -14.50 -14.93
N VAL A 197 13.68 -13.58 -14.01
CA VAL A 197 13.55 -13.79 -12.56
C VAL A 197 12.29 -13.05 -12.08
N ALA A 198 11.37 -13.78 -11.49
CA ALA A 198 10.08 -13.24 -11.06
C ALA A 198 9.92 -13.28 -9.54
N ALA A 199 9.38 -12.22 -8.98
CA ALA A 199 8.87 -12.18 -7.61
C ALA A 199 7.36 -11.96 -7.63
N SER A 200 6.61 -12.83 -6.95
CA SER A 200 5.16 -12.72 -6.81
C SER A 200 4.79 -12.27 -5.41
N LEU A 201 3.95 -11.25 -5.32
CA LEU A 201 3.31 -10.83 -4.08
C LEU A 201 2.18 -11.83 -3.77
N ALA A 202 2.52 -12.87 -3.00
CA ALA A 202 1.67 -14.04 -2.81
C ALA A 202 0.53 -13.79 -1.83
N SER A 203 0.76 -12.94 -0.84
CA SER A 203 -0.28 -12.52 0.12
C SER A 203 0.02 -11.15 0.70
N VAL A 204 -1.04 -10.47 1.11
CA VAL A 204 -0.98 -9.20 1.85
C VAL A 204 -2.03 -9.20 2.94
N SER A 205 -1.72 -8.58 4.06
CA SER A 205 -2.68 -8.24 5.11
C SER A 205 -2.33 -6.88 5.71
N CYS A 206 -3.30 -6.19 6.26
CA CYS A 206 -3.09 -4.94 6.94
C CYS A 206 -3.91 -4.87 8.22
N ALA A 207 -3.43 -4.06 9.15
CA ALA A 207 -4.17 -3.68 10.35
C ALA A 207 -3.93 -2.21 10.64
N GLY A 208 -4.82 -1.61 11.39
CA GLY A 208 -4.66 -0.20 11.67
C GLY A 208 -5.55 0.33 12.77
N VAL A 209 -5.33 1.59 13.09
CA VAL A 209 -6.03 2.33 14.14
C VAL A 209 -6.78 3.49 13.50
N THR A 210 -8.08 3.51 13.70
CA THR A 210 -8.96 4.55 13.18
C THR A 210 -9.11 5.71 14.17
N ASN A 211 -8.89 5.43 15.46
CA ASN A 211 -8.91 6.41 16.55
C ASN A 211 -7.84 6.01 17.59
N ILE A 212 -7.06 6.97 18.08
CA ILE A 212 -5.95 6.75 19.03
C ILE A 212 -6.33 6.08 20.35
N GLU A 213 -7.61 6.05 20.68
CA GLU A 213 -8.13 5.40 21.88
C GLU A 213 -8.63 3.97 21.63
N GLU A 214 -8.63 3.53 20.38
CA GLU A 214 -9.04 2.19 19.99
C GLU A 214 -7.83 1.28 19.79
N GLU A 215 -8.06 -0.02 19.95
CA GLU A 215 -7.10 -1.05 19.57
C GLU A 215 -7.02 -1.15 18.04
N ALA A 216 -5.87 -1.61 17.53
CA ALA A 216 -5.71 -1.88 16.12
C ALA A 216 -6.71 -2.95 15.66
N LYS A 217 -7.31 -2.73 14.49
CA LYS A 217 -8.28 -3.64 13.85
C LYS A 217 -7.67 -4.22 12.59
N ASP A 218 -7.97 -5.49 12.32
CA ASP A 218 -7.66 -6.09 11.03
C ASP A 218 -8.41 -5.36 9.92
N GLY A 219 -7.70 -5.15 8.82
CA GLY A 219 -8.21 -4.46 7.65
C GLY A 219 -8.39 -5.38 6.44
N THR A 220 -8.95 -4.82 5.38
CA THR A 220 -9.03 -5.47 4.08
C THR A 220 -7.82 -5.08 3.23
N ALA A 221 -7.02 -6.07 2.83
CA ALA A 221 -5.87 -5.88 1.96
C ALA A 221 -6.09 -6.59 0.62
N THR A 222 -5.72 -5.93 -0.48
CA THR A 222 -5.83 -6.45 -1.83
C THR A 222 -4.51 -6.33 -2.57
N ILE A 223 -4.28 -7.22 -3.54
CA ILE A 223 -3.15 -7.15 -4.46
C ILE A 223 -3.66 -6.61 -5.79
N THR A 224 -3.09 -5.50 -6.24
CA THR A 224 -3.36 -4.94 -7.56
C THR A 224 -2.67 -5.79 -8.62
N PRO A 225 -3.39 -6.30 -9.64
CA PRO A 225 -2.77 -7.08 -10.72
C PRO A 225 -1.68 -6.28 -11.47
N PRO A 226 -0.62 -6.97 -11.94
CA PRO A 226 -0.48 -8.42 -12.04
C PRO A 226 -0.05 -9.13 -10.75
N GLY A 227 0.37 -8.41 -9.70
CA GLY A 227 0.86 -9.00 -8.45
C GLY A 227 2.21 -9.72 -8.56
N THR A 228 2.84 -9.67 -9.74
CA THR A 228 4.16 -10.24 -10.03
C THR A 228 5.00 -9.17 -10.71
N ALA A 229 6.26 -9.07 -10.31
CA ALA A 229 7.28 -8.27 -10.96
C ALA A 229 8.34 -9.18 -11.56
N GLU A 230 8.75 -8.90 -12.77
CA GLU A 230 9.71 -9.66 -13.54
C GLU A 230 10.94 -8.81 -13.85
N PHE A 231 12.09 -9.43 -13.79
CA PHE A 231 13.37 -8.84 -14.17
C PHE A 231 14.06 -9.77 -15.16
N LEU A 232 14.49 -9.26 -16.31
CA LEU A 232 15.23 -10.01 -17.30
C LEU A 232 16.74 -9.88 -17.02
N ILE A 233 17.39 -11.00 -16.71
CA ILE A 233 18.83 -11.07 -16.64
C ILE A 233 19.33 -11.52 -18.00
N ALA A 234 19.96 -10.62 -18.72
CA ALA A 234 20.51 -10.90 -20.02
C ALA A 234 21.67 -11.91 -19.91
N ASN A 235 21.72 -12.85 -20.84
CA ASN A 235 22.89 -13.70 -21.05
C ASN A 235 23.60 -13.23 -22.32
N TYR A 236 24.73 -12.57 -22.16
CA TYR A 236 25.50 -12.08 -23.30
C TYR A 236 26.41 -13.17 -23.93
N ASP A 237 26.76 -14.24 -23.19
CA ASP A 237 27.37 -15.47 -23.71
C ASP A 237 26.26 -16.33 -24.35
N VAL A 238 25.80 -15.92 -25.53
CA VAL A 238 24.65 -16.54 -26.18
C VAL A 238 24.98 -17.90 -26.83
N ASN A 239 26.26 -18.17 -27.05
CA ASN A 239 26.72 -19.45 -27.55
C ASN A 239 27.09 -20.45 -26.43
N ASN A 240 27.16 -19.98 -25.16
CA ASN A 240 27.49 -20.73 -23.95
C ASN A 240 28.89 -21.40 -24.01
N ASP A 241 29.88 -20.69 -24.52
CA ASP A 241 31.26 -21.18 -24.55
C ASP A 241 32.12 -20.72 -23.35
N GLY A 242 31.55 -19.86 -22.48
CA GLY A 242 32.14 -19.34 -21.26
C GLY A 242 32.88 -18.02 -21.43
N ALA A 243 32.73 -17.35 -22.57
CA ALA A 243 33.27 -16.02 -22.83
C ALA A 243 32.24 -15.16 -23.56
N VAL A 244 32.17 -13.89 -23.25
CA VAL A 244 31.40 -12.93 -24.04
C VAL A 244 32.33 -12.28 -25.05
N ASP A 245 32.28 -12.71 -26.32
CA ASP A 245 33.18 -12.21 -27.35
C ASP A 245 32.49 -11.99 -28.71
N ILE A 246 33.27 -11.77 -29.76
CA ILE A 246 32.74 -11.50 -31.11
C ILE A 246 31.98 -12.70 -31.70
N VAL A 247 32.19 -13.90 -31.16
CA VAL A 247 31.52 -15.12 -31.63
C VAL A 247 30.06 -15.08 -31.23
N ASP A 248 29.72 -14.50 -30.05
CA ASP A 248 28.34 -14.30 -29.60
C ASP A 248 27.57 -13.38 -30.54
N ILE A 249 28.19 -12.27 -30.95
CA ILE A 249 27.58 -11.37 -31.93
C ILE A 249 27.38 -12.13 -33.26
N THR A 250 28.32 -12.97 -33.65
CA THR A 250 28.22 -13.76 -34.89
C THR A 250 27.12 -14.81 -34.78
N GLU A 251 26.92 -15.41 -33.63
CA GLU A 251 25.80 -16.33 -33.38
C GLU A 251 24.47 -15.63 -33.46
N ALA A 252 24.33 -14.49 -32.77
CA ALA A 252 23.12 -13.67 -32.82
C ALA A 252 22.77 -13.18 -34.25
N GLN A 253 23.76 -12.88 -35.06
CA GLN A 253 23.58 -12.49 -36.46
C GLN A 253 22.83 -13.51 -37.31
N ARG A 254 22.87 -14.80 -36.95
CA ARG A 254 22.20 -15.89 -37.71
C ARG A 254 20.68 -15.77 -37.61
N TYR A 255 20.20 -15.09 -36.57
CA TYR A 255 18.79 -14.92 -36.23
C TYR A 255 18.32 -13.48 -36.44
N TYR A 256 19.05 -12.68 -37.19
CA TYR A 256 18.72 -11.29 -37.47
C TYR A 256 17.31 -11.15 -38.05
N GLN A 257 16.47 -10.31 -37.45
CA GLN A 257 15.06 -10.09 -37.76
C GLN A 257 14.13 -11.26 -37.39
N SER A 258 14.59 -12.27 -36.64
CA SER A 258 13.69 -13.21 -36.00
C SER A 258 12.93 -12.52 -34.87
N ASP A 259 11.66 -12.85 -34.75
CA ASP A 259 10.73 -12.33 -33.74
C ASP A 259 9.90 -13.49 -33.15
N GLU A 260 9.01 -13.19 -32.19
CA GLU A 260 8.18 -14.21 -31.52
C GLU A 260 7.22 -14.96 -32.46
N GLU A 261 6.99 -14.48 -33.69
CA GLU A 261 6.18 -15.16 -34.73
C GLU A 261 7.05 -16.02 -35.66
N SER A 262 8.37 -15.90 -35.60
CA SER A 262 9.32 -16.62 -36.44
C SER A 262 9.42 -18.08 -36.08
N ALA A 263 9.54 -18.96 -37.08
CA ALA A 263 9.58 -20.42 -36.88
C ALA A 263 10.82 -20.90 -36.07
N ASP A 264 11.87 -20.12 -36.02
CA ASP A 264 13.11 -20.37 -35.30
C ASP A 264 13.18 -19.67 -33.94
N TRP A 265 12.10 -18.97 -33.50
CA TRP A 265 12.09 -18.18 -32.27
C TRP A 265 12.46 -18.98 -31.02
N GLU A 266 12.07 -20.26 -30.91
CA GLU A 266 12.45 -21.13 -29.79
C GLU A 266 13.98 -21.18 -29.58
N THR A 267 14.75 -21.05 -30.67
CA THR A 267 16.21 -20.99 -30.59
C THR A 267 16.70 -19.54 -30.55
N ALA A 268 16.10 -18.66 -31.37
CA ALA A 268 16.51 -17.27 -31.54
C ALA A 268 16.34 -16.43 -30.27
N GLN A 269 15.30 -16.70 -29.46
CA GLN A 269 15.02 -15.93 -28.22
C GLN A 269 16.19 -15.86 -27.23
N LYS A 270 17.18 -16.74 -27.33
CA LYS A 270 18.40 -16.68 -26.50
C LYS A 270 19.32 -15.53 -26.90
N MET A 271 19.16 -15.00 -28.11
CA MET A 271 19.90 -13.87 -28.65
C MET A 271 19.17 -12.53 -28.43
N ASP A 272 17.93 -12.58 -27.94
CA ASP A 272 17.16 -11.42 -27.50
C ASP A 272 17.63 -11.02 -26.09
N VAL A 273 18.77 -10.33 -26.05
CA VAL A 273 19.42 -9.97 -24.78
C VAL A 273 18.80 -8.73 -24.15
N ASN A 274 18.04 -7.93 -24.92
CA ASN A 274 17.33 -6.76 -24.42
C ASN A 274 15.85 -7.05 -24.05
N GLY A 275 15.32 -8.23 -24.44
CA GLY A 275 13.98 -8.70 -24.09
C GLY A 275 12.85 -8.03 -24.88
N ASP A 276 13.13 -7.40 -26.02
CA ASP A 276 12.13 -6.68 -26.83
C ASP A 276 11.37 -7.58 -27.82
N LYS A 277 11.71 -8.88 -27.85
CA LYS A 277 11.12 -9.95 -28.67
C LYS A 277 11.45 -9.85 -30.17
N MET A 278 12.58 -9.25 -30.49
CA MET A 278 13.12 -9.17 -31.83
C MET A 278 14.66 -9.24 -31.78
N ILE A 279 15.26 -10.00 -32.67
CA ILE A 279 16.73 -10.03 -32.78
C ILE A 279 17.18 -8.98 -33.79
N ASP A 280 17.74 -7.89 -33.29
CA ASP A 280 18.18 -6.80 -34.13
C ASP A 280 19.55 -6.20 -33.74
N ILE A 281 19.83 -5.01 -34.24
CA ILE A 281 21.09 -4.32 -33.97
C ILE A 281 21.26 -3.92 -32.51
N GLN A 282 20.15 -3.81 -31.75
CA GLN A 282 20.21 -3.42 -30.35
C GLN A 282 20.79 -4.56 -29.50
N ASP A 283 20.40 -5.82 -29.79
CA ASP A 283 21.01 -6.98 -29.14
C ASP A 283 22.52 -7.06 -29.38
N TYR A 284 22.95 -6.79 -30.61
CA TYR A 284 24.39 -6.79 -30.93
C TYR A 284 25.15 -5.69 -30.18
N ILE A 285 24.54 -4.51 -30.02
CA ILE A 285 25.12 -3.42 -29.26
C ILE A 285 25.22 -3.80 -27.78
N GLU A 286 24.22 -4.46 -27.24
CA GLU A 286 24.22 -4.93 -25.84
C GLU A 286 25.32 -5.98 -25.64
N ILE A 287 25.42 -7.00 -26.49
CA ILE A 287 26.52 -7.99 -26.42
C ILE A 287 27.87 -7.28 -26.54
N PHE A 288 28.01 -6.35 -27.50
CA PHE A 288 29.25 -5.63 -27.72
C PHE A 288 29.71 -4.81 -26.51
N ASN A 289 28.76 -4.22 -25.78
CA ASN A 289 29.05 -3.42 -24.59
C ASN A 289 29.49 -4.29 -23.39
N HIS A 290 29.25 -5.59 -23.45
CA HIS A 290 29.58 -6.56 -22.40
C HIS A 290 30.68 -7.54 -22.77
N LEU A 291 31.44 -7.27 -23.86
CA LEU A 291 32.57 -8.11 -24.22
C LEU A 291 33.59 -8.24 -23.08
N ASP A 292 34.06 -9.45 -22.82
CA ASP A 292 35.09 -9.72 -21.84
C ASP A 292 36.36 -8.92 -22.15
N ALA A 293 37.01 -8.40 -21.11
CA ALA A 293 38.29 -7.72 -21.28
C ALA A 293 39.35 -8.69 -21.76
N ALA A 294 39.95 -8.40 -22.90
CA ALA A 294 41.00 -9.23 -23.54
C ALA A 294 42.29 -9.27 -22.70
#